data_85c0dec8604e2b7c44a40a9853c98d71
#
_entry.id   85c0dec8604e2b7c44a40a9853c98d71
#
_cell.length_a   1.000
_cell.length_b   1.000
_cell.length_c   1.000
_cell.angle_alpha   90.00
_cell.angle_beta   90.00
_cell.angle_gamma   90.00
#
_symmetry.space_group_name_H-M   'P 1'
#
loop_
_entity.id
_entity.type
_entity.pdbx_description
1 polymer ?
#
loop_
_entity_poly.entity_id
_entity_poly.type
_entity_poly.pdbx_seq_one_letter_code
_entity_poly.pdbx_strand_id
1 'polypeptide(L)'
;MVLRYLKYTLNYGLYYTRYLAVLEGYSDANWISNTKDTKSTSGYVFTLGGAAVSWKSSKQTCIARSTMESEFITLDKAGEEVEWLRHFLEDMPMWMKLVPSICIHCDSKSAIGRAQSHMYNSKSRHICQRHNTVR
;
A
#
# COMPACT_ATOMS: atom_id res chain seq x y z
N MET A 1 7.92 6.98 -29.46
CA MET A 1 7.18 5.70 -29.35
C MET A 1 5.93 5.83 -28.51
N VAL A 2 5.97 6.34 -27.28
CA VAL A 2 4.83 6.50 -26.36
C VAL A 2 3.71 7.38 -26.93
N LEU A 3 4.03 8.57 -27.47
CA LEU A 3 3.03 9.48 -28.04
C LEU A 3 2.27 8.87 -29.23
N ARG A 4 2.92 8.00 -30.02
CA ARG A 4 2.28 7.29 -31.12
C ARG A 4 1.30 6.24 -30.61
N TYR A 5 1.64 5.55 -29.53
CA TYR A 5 0.75 4.60 -28.84
C TYR A 5 -0.49 5.33 -28.32
N LEU A 6 -0.29 6.43 -27.56
CA LEU A 6 -1.39 7.22 -27.02
C LEU A 6 -2.33 7.77 -28.09
N LYS A 7 -1.80 8.20 -29.24
CA LYS A 7 -2.62 8.67 -30.37
C LYS A 7 -3.58 7.61 -30.90
N TYR A 8 -3.19 6.34 -30.92
CA TYR A 8 -4.00 5.24 -31.44
C TYR A 8 -4.88 4.55 -30.38
N THR A 9 -4.74 4.92 -29.12
CA THR A 9 -5.48 4.34 -27.98
C THR A 9 -6.40 5.34 -27.28
N LEU A 10 -6.71 6.49 -27.91
CA LEU A 10 -7.54 7.54 -27.33
C LEU A 10 -8.92 7.06 -26.86
N ASN A 11 -9.48 6.05 -27.54
CA ASN A 11 -10.81 5.51 -27.23
C ASN A 11 -10.75 4.22 -26.41
N TYR A 12 -9.56 3.82 -25.96
CA TYR A 12 -9.42 2.64 -25.11
C TYR A 12 -9.56 3.03 -23.65
N GLY A 13 -10.30 2.22 -22.91
CA GLY A 13 -10.50 2.38 -21.47
C GLY A 13 -10.46 1.04 -20.77
N LEU A 14 -10.16 1.07 -19.50
CA LEU A 14 -10.30 -0.09 -18.63
C LEU A 14 -11.69 -0.06 -18.01
N TYR A 15 -12.46 -1.13 -18.22
CA TYR A 15 -13.81 -1.27 -17.69
C TYR A 15 -13.79 -2.30 -16.56
N TYR A 16 -14.17 -1.88 -15.37
CA TYR A 16 -14.24 -2.72 -14.16
C TYR A 16 -15.71 -3.16 -13.97
N THR A 17 -16.09 -4.30 -14.53
CA THR A 17 -17.51 -4.72 -14.62
C THR A 17 -17.86 -5.92 -13.77
N ARG A 18 -16.88 -6.61 -13.15
CA ARG A 18 -17.08 -7.95 -12.62
C ARG A 18 -17.37 -8.01 -11.12
N TYR A 19 -17.02 -7.00 -10.35
CA TYR A 19 -17.12 -6.99 -8.90
C TYR A 19 -17.68 -5.68 -8.37
N LEU A 20 -18.12 -5.69 -7.10
CA LEU A 20 -18.43 -4.44 -6.40
C LEU A 20 -17.22 -3.50 -6.43
N ALA A 21 -17.47 -2.20 -6.49
CA ALA A 21 -16.43 -1.17 -6.51
C ALA A 21 -15.82 -1.00 -5.10
N VAL A 22 -15.16 -2.07 -4.61
CA VAL A 22 -14.46 -2.10 -3.33
C VAL A 22 -12.97 -1.96 -3.58
N LEU A 23 -12.35 -1.02 -2.88
CA LEU A 23 -10.91 -0.83 -2.89
C LEU A 23 -10.28 -1.73 -1.83
N GLU A 24 -9.35 -2.57 -2.25
CA GLU A 24 -8.59 -3.48 -1.38
C GLU A 24 -7.10 -3.32 -1.63
N GLY A 25 -6.30 -3.38 -0.57
CA GLY A 25 -4.84 -3.31 -0.63
C GLY A 25 -4.18 -4.62 -0.24
N TYR A 26 -3.02 -4.89 -0.82
CA TYR A 26 -2.13 -6.00 -0.47
C TYR A 26 -0.73 -5.46 -0.29
N SER A 27 -0.09 -5.81 0.82
CA SER A 27 1.28 -5.39 1.14
C SER A 27 2.16 -6.59 1.43
N ASP A 28 3.40 -6.54 0.94
CA ASP A 28 4.42 -7.56 1.14
C ASP A 28 5.81 -6.94 1.23
N ALA A 29 6.68 -7.51 2.04
CA ALA A 29 8.06 -7.07 2.18
C ALA A 29 9.04 -8.23 2.00
N ASN A 30 10.03 -8.03 1.15
CA ASN A 30 11.15 -8.94 1.05
C ASN A 30 12.31 -8.41 1.90
N TRP A 31 12.55 -9.08 3.05
CA TRP A 31 13.62 -8.72 3.97
C TRP A 31 14.97 -9.18 3.43
N ILE A 32 15.90 -8.25 3.22
CA ILE A 32 17.27 -8.48 2.74
C ILE A 32 17.28 -9.33 1.44
N SER A 33 16.76 -8.75 0.37
CA SER A 33 16.78 -9.36 -0.96
C SER A 33 18.18 -9.44 -1.58
N ASN A 34 19.16 -8.73 -1.02
CA ASN A 34 20.54 -8.73 -1.51
C ASN A 34 21.53 -8.55 -0.35
N THR A 35 22.43 -9.51 -0.16
CA THR A 35 23.47 -9.49 0.88
C THR A 35 24.45 -8.31 0.78
N LYS A 36 24.55 -7.67 -0.37
CA LYS A 36 25.40 -6.48 -0.57
C LYS A 36 24.74 -5.19 -0.09
N ASP A 37 23.41 -5.11 -0.07
CA ASP A 37 22.68 -3.86 0.11
C ASP A 37 21.94 -3.76 1.46
N THR A 38 21.87 -4.84 2.22
CA THR A 38 21.19 -4.95 3.56
C THR A 38 19.81 -4.30 3.67
N LYS A 39 19.27 -3.79 2.56
CA LYS A 39 17.97 -3.12 2.49
C LYS A 39 16.89 -4.06 2.01
N SER A 40 15.74 -3.98 2.66
CA SER A 40 14.52 -4.70 2.27
C SER A 40 13.84 -4.02 1.09
N THR A 41 13.00 -4.76 0.40
CA THR A 41 12.12 -4.24 -0.65
C THR A 41 10.69 -4.24 -0.13
N SER A 42 9.98 -3.14 -0.28
CA SER A 42 8.54 -3.02 -0.01
C SER A 42 7.76 -3.12 -1.30
N GLY A 43 6.67 -3.86 -1.28
CA GLY A 43 5.70 -3.97 -2.36
C GLY A 43 4.28 -3.76 -1.86
N TYR A 44 3.46 -3.07 -2.64
CA TYR A 44 2.02 -3.04 -2.43
C TYR A 44 1.28 -2.99 -3.76
N VAL A 45 0.04 -3.45 -3.74
CA VAL A 45 -0.90 -3.34 -4.85
C VAL A 45 -2.29 -3.03 -4.30
N PHE A 46 -2.97 -2.09 -4.93
CA PHE A 46 -4.38 -1.79 -4.67
C PHE A 46 -5.23 -2.20 -5.84
N THR A 47 -6.33 -2.85 -5.54
CA THR A 47 -7.30 -3.32 -6.53
C THR A 47 -8.65 -2.64 -6.32
N LEU A 48 -9.33 -2.33 -7.41
CA LEU A 48 -10.70 -1.85 -7.43
C LEU A 48 -11.53 -2.79 -8.28
N GLY A 49 -12.56 -3.39 -7.70
CA GLY A 49 -13.36 -4.38 -8.41
C GLY A 49 -12.54 -5.56 -8.93
N GLY A 50 -11.49 -5.97 -8.21
CA GLY A 50 -10.61 -7.09 -8.56
C GLY A 50 -9.52 -6.77 -9.60
N ALA A 51 -9.42 -5.53 -10.09
CA ALA A 51 -8.36 -5.14 -11.03
C ALA A 51 -7.40 -4.12 -10.39
N ALA A 52 -6.10 -4.24 -10.67
CA ALA A 52 -5.08 -3.37 -10.10
C ALA A 52 -5.24 -1.92 -10.58
N VAL A 53 -5.26 -0.97 -9.64
CA VAL A 53 -5.37 0.47 -9.91
C VAL A 53 -4.14 1.25 -9.46
N SER A 54 -3.44 0.78 -8.42
CA SER A 54 -2.18 1.36 -7.96
C SER A 54 -1.25 0.26 -7.47
N TRP A 55 0.04 0.37 -7.75
CA TRP A 55 1.05 -0.56 -7.24
C TRP A 55 2.42 0.08 -7.20
N LYS A 56 3.26 -0.39 -6.30
CA LYS A 56 4.64 0.04 -6.22
C LYS A 56 5.52 -1.07 -5.66
N SER A 57 6.73 -1.17 -6.21
CA SER A 57 7.81 -1.95 -5.61
C SER A 57 9.03 -1.04 -5.49
N SER A 58 9.60 -0.93 -4.29
CA SER A 58 10.74 -0.04 -4.05
C SER A 58 11.61 -0.53 -2.91
N LYS A 59 12.92 -0.29 -3.00
CA LYS A 59 13.82 -0.51 -1.87
C LYS A 59 13.45 0.41 -0.71
N GLN A 60 13.53 -0.12 0.50
CA GLN A 60 13.35 0.67 1.72
C GLN A 60 14.49 1.67 1.89
N THR A 61 14.18 2.85 2.36
CA THR A 61 15.17 3.90 2.62
C THR A 61 15.97 3.64 3.90
N CYS A 62 15.36 2.93 4.86
CA CYS A 62 15.97 2.53 6.13
C CYS A 62 16.27 1.02 6.15
N ILE A 63 17.20 0.62 6.99
CA ILE A 63 17.55 -0.79 7.22
C ILE A 63 16.60 -1.34 8.29
N ALA A 64 15.78 -2.32 7.90
CA ALA A 64 14.95 -3.06 8.83
C ALA A 64 15.79 -4.10 9.59
N ARG A 65 15.64 -4.13 10.91
CA ARG A 65 16.38 -5.04 11.80
C ARG A 65 15.76 -6.44 11.87
N SER A 66 14.54 -6.60 11.37
CA SER A 66 13.82 -7.86 11.37
C SER A 66 12.80 -7.90 10.22
N THR A 67 12.34 -9.10 9.89
CA THR A 67 11.25 -9.29 8.92
C THR A 67 10.00 -8.51 9.33
N MET A 68 9.61 -8.60 10.63
CA MET A 68 8.45 -7.85 11.15
C MET A 68 8.58 -6.34 10.94
N GLU A 69 9.78 -5.78 11.14
CA GLU A 69 10.01 -4.35 10.93
C GLU A 69 9.92 -3.98 9.45
N SER A 70 10.44 -4.81 8.54
CA SER A 70 10.32 -4.58 7.10
C SER A 70 8.87 -4.63 6.62
N GLU A 71 8.08 -5.57 7.14
CA GLU A 71 6.65 -5.68 6.86
C GLU A 71 5.87 -4.48 7.40
N PHE A 72 6.19 -4.04 8.62
CA PHE A 72 5.55 -2.87 9.21
C PHE A 72 5.87 -1.58 8.44
N ILE A 73 7.11 -1.42 7.94
CA ILE A 73 7.50 -0.30 7.07
C ILE A 73 6.70 -0.33 5.75
N THR A 74 6.46 -1.52 5.22
CA THR A 74 5.70 -1.69 3.98
C THR A 74 4.22 -1.36 4.20
N LEU A 75 3.66 -1.79 5.32
CA LEU A 75 2.28 -1.50 5.71
C LEU A 75 2.06 0.02 5.89
N ASP A 76 3.03 0.72 6.49
CA ASP A 76 3.05 2.18 6.64
C ASP A 76 2.96 2.89 5.27
N LYS A 77 3.79 2.48 4.32
CA LYS A 77 3.75 3.01 2.95
C LYS A 77 2.45 2.70 2.21
N ALA A 78 1.90 1.51 2.42
CA ALA A 78 0.60 1.15 1.87
C ALA A 78 -0.52 2.02 2.50
N GLY A 79 -0.42 2.35 3.79
CA GLY A 79 -1.32 3.27 4.48
C GLY A 79 -1.33 4.68 3.88
N GLU A 80 -0.14 5.23 3.58
CA GLU A 80 -0.03 6.53 2.89
C GLU A 80 -0.75 6.52 1.53
N GLU A 81 -0.60 5.43 0.77
CA GLU A 81 -1.27 5.28 -0.52
C GLU A 81 -2.80 5.14 -0.37
N VAL A 82 -3.27 4.44 0.67
CA VAL A 82 -4.71 4.34 1.00
C VAL A 82 -5.31 5.72 1.24
N GLU A 83 -4.66 6.56 2.04
CA GLU A 83 -5.14 7.91 2.32
C GLU A 83 -5.25 8.73 1.02
N TRP A 84 -4.24 8.64 0.17
CA TRP A 84 -4.26 9.32 -1.12
C TRP A 84 -5.38 8.81 -2.03
N LEU A 85 -5.54 7.50 -2.16
CA LEU A 85 -6.59 6.88 -2.97
C LEU A 85 -7.99 7.23 -2.44
N ARG A 86 -8.17 7.26 -1.12
CA ARG A 86 -9.45 7.66 -0.50
C ARG A 86 -9.81 9.09 -0.86
N HIS A 87 -8.91 10.04 -0.65
CA HIS A 87 -9.14 11.44 -1.03
C HIS A 87 -9.41 11.58 -2.52
N PHE A 88 -8.66 10.87 -3.36
CA PHE A 88 -8.88 10.86 -4.80
C PHE A 88 -10.29 10.38 -5.18
N LEU A 89 -10.78 9.33 -4.54
CA LEU A 89 -12.13 8.82 -4.78
C LEU A 89 -13.22 9.78 -4.26
N GLU A 90 -13.00 10.42 -3.12
CA GLU A 90 -13.91 11.44 -2.54
C GLU A 90 -14.05 12.66 -3.46
N ASP A 91 -12.98 13.01 -4.18
CA ASP A 91 -12.98 14.13 -5.14
C ASP A 91 -13.65 13.78 -6.48
N MET A 92 -13.92 12.51 -6.75
CA MET A 92 -14.57 12.09 -8.00
C MET A 92 -16.07 12.38 -7.99
N PRO A 93 -16.61 13.18 -8.94
CA PRO A 93 -18.02 13.61 -8.92
C PRO A 93 -19.03 12.45 -9.03
N MET A 94 -18.62 11.34 -9.63
CA MET A 94 -19.47 10.15 -9.88
C MET A 94 -19.30 9.06 -8.82
N TRP A 95 -18.43 9.26 -7.83
CA TRP A 95 -18.17 8.29 -6.77
C TRP A 95 -19.05 8.56 -5.54
N MET A 96 -19.33 7.50 -4.78
CA MET A 96 -20.02 7.69 -3.50
C MET A 96 -19.15 8.56 -2.57
N LYS A 97 -19.72 9.63 -2.04
CA LYS A 97 -18.99 10.59 -1.18
C LYS A 97 -18.44 9.98 0.11
N LEU A 98 -18.95 8.84 0.53
CA LEU A 98 -18.45 8.10 1.68
C LEU A 98 -17.70 6.87 1.19
N VAL A 99 -16.39 6.95 1.14
CA VAL A 99 -15.54 5.79 0.83
C VAL A 99 -15.50 4.89 2.06
N PRO A 100 -15.91 3.61 1.96
CA PRO A 100 -15.85 2.69 3.09
C PRO A 100 -14.41 2.44 3.52
N SER A 101 -14.24 1.89 4.73
CA SER A 101 -12.92 1.50 5.24
C SER A 101 -12.23 0.57 4.25
N ILE A 102 -10.99 0.90 3.91
CA ILE A 102 -10.18 0.13 2.96
C ILE A 102 -9.41 -0.93 3.74
N CYS A 103 -9.57 -2.19 3.34
CA CYS A 103 -8.82 -3.29 3.94
C CYS A 103 -7.46 -3.42 3.28
N ILE A 104 -6.39 -3.53 4.09
CA ILE A 104 -5.05 -3.88 3.63
C ILE A 104 -4.73 -5.29 4.12
N HIS A 105 -4.51 -6.20 3.19
CA HIS A 105 -4.09 -7.57 3.46
C HIS A 105 -2.56 -7.62 3.60
N CYS A 106 -2.09 -8.18 4.72
CA CYS A 106 -0.69 -8.43 5.02
C CYS A 106 -0.57 -9.85 5.58
N ASP A 107 0.43 -10.60 5.17
CA ASP A 107 0.65 -11.97 5.63
C ASP A 107 1.38 -12.05 6.98
N SER A 108 2.01 -10.97 7.41
CA SER A 108 2.74 -10.88 8.68
C SER A 108 1.82 -10.62 9.86
N LYS A 109 1.44 -11.70 10.58
CA LYS A 109 0.67 -11.58 11.84
C LYS A 109 1.32 -10.66 12.87
N SER A 110 2.65 -10.63 12.92
CA SER A 110 3.41 -9.77 13.83
C SER A 110 3.29 -8.30 13.47
N ALA A 111 3.31 -7.96 12.17
CA ALA A 111 3.12 -6.59 11.70
C ALA A 111 1.66 -6.14 11.95
N ILE A 112 0.68 -7.00 11.66
CA ILE A 112 -0.74 -6.74 11.94
C ILE A 112 -0.97 -6.52 13.44
N GLY A 113 -0.46 -7.42 14.29
CA GLY A 113 -0.60 -7.28 15.74
C GLY A 113 0.06 -5.99 16.27
N ARG A 114 1.16 -5.56 15.64
CA ARG A 114 1.80 -4.29 15.97
C ARG A 114 0.97 -3.09 15.56
N ALA A 115 0.38 -3.11 14.35
CA ALA A 115 -0.47 -2.05 13.87
C ALA A 115 -1.74 -1.88 14.72
N GLN A 116 -2.33 -2.98 15.19
CA GLN A 116 -3.53 -3.00 16.03
C GLN A 116 -3.27 -2.72 17.51
N SER A 117 -2.02 -2.80 17.96
CA SER A 117 -1.67 -2.64 19.36
C SER A 117 -1.89 -1.20 19.85
N HIS A 118 -2.64 -1.04 20.95
CA HIS A 118 -2.76 0.24 21.66
C HIS A 118 -1.55 0.56 22.54
N MET A 119 -0.72 -0.45 22.84
CA MET A 119 0.48 -0.28 23.67
C MET A 119 1.68 0.06 22.80
N TYR A 120 2.09 1.30 22.92
CA TYR A 120 3.31 1.80 22.33
C TYR A 120 4.53 1.32 23.15
N ASN A 121 5.43 0.58 22.50
CA ASN A 121 6.71 0.21 23.10
C ASN A 121 7.77 1.25 22.67
N SER A 122 8.13 2.15 23.60
CA SER A 122 9.00 3.31 23.42
C SER A 122 10.44 3.02 22.94
N LYS A 123 10.80 1.76 22.68
CA LYS A 123 12.17 1.35 22.33
C LYS A 123 12.66 1.76 20.94
N SER A 124 11.75 2.23 20.05
CA SER A 124 12.13 2.61 18.68
C SER A 124 11.30 3.80 18.20
N ARG A 125 11.89 5.00 18.25
CA ARG A 125 11.25 6.27 17.94
C ARG A 125 10.63 6.33 16.53
N HIS A 126 11.30 5.75 15.54
CA HIS A 126 10.83 5.67 14.15
C HIS A 126 9.63 4.74 13.96
N ILE A 127 9.52 3.67 14.77
CA ILE A 127 8.37 2.76 14.76
C ILE A 127 7.13 3.46 15.35
N CYS A 128 7.31 4.38 16.29
CA CYS A 128 6.22 5.17 16.84
C CYS A 128 5.51 6.03 15.80
N GLN A 129 6.28 6.79 15.05
CA GLN A 129 5.72 7.67 14.03
C GLN A 129 4.90 6.88 13.01
N ARG A 130 5.43 5.73 12.56
CA ARG A 130 4.75 4.85 11.60
C ARG A 130 3.51 4.16 12.16
N HIS A 131 3.52 3.81 13.45
CA HIS A 131 2.35 3.21 14.10
C HIS A 131 1.13 4.15 14.06
N ASN A 132 1.36 5.46 14.18
CA ASN A 132 0.28 6.44 14.13
C ASN A 132 -0.30 6.60 12.71
N THR A 133 0.48 6.35 11.69
CA THR A 133 0.04 6.40 10.27
C THR A 133 -0.81 5.17 9.90
N VAL A 134 -0.42 3.99 10.37
CA VAL A 134 -1.06 2.71 10.00
C VAL A 134 -2.38 2.46 10.76
N ARG A 135 -2.61 3.13 11.88
CA ARG A 135 -3.79 2.98 12.72
C ARG A 135 -4.96 3.83 12.26
#